data_9fce384a5603bcc95fc474c530035e8b
#
_entry.id   9fce384a5603bcc95fc474c530035e8b
#
_cell.length_a   1.000
_cell.length_b   1.000
_cell.length_c   1.000
_cell.angle_alpha   90.00
_cell.angle_beta   90.00
_cell.angle_gamma   90.00
#
_symmetry.space_group_name_H-M   'P 1'
#
loop_
_entity.id
_entity.type
_entity.pdbx_description
1 polymer ?
#
loop_
_entity_poly.entity_id
_entity_poly.type
_entity_poly.pdbx_seq_one_letter_code
_entity_poly.pdbx_strand_id
1 'polypeptide(L)'
;MRRWIMHVDMDAFFASVEQRDDPSLQGKPVIVCGKSRRSVVATASYEARAFGVHSAMPLSQAKRLCPHGCFVAPRFEAYREASDAIHQVMLHYADAYEPISLDEAFLDISGMGSQYPTLGSIGRAIKEEISCAVHLTASVGIAPNKFLAKMASDMNKPDGLCIIPYGREQEVLAPLPVRRLWGVGSVTEKKLLAAGFRTIADIQEAAPEKLSALLGNQGPLLKALSLGIDERPIISSRQVKSIGDESTYEYDLTDRPTIDREIAIHSDIVAQRLRRHDLAARTISLKIRFASFKTIMRSLSLEEGTNLQETIDSACQTLLSRIPLTEGIRLIGVTASNLGAPLSIPSLFSDKEEKRARAARAMDSIQQKYGRKALRKGFWLEK
;
A
#
# COMPACT_ATOMS: atom_id res chain seq x y z
N MET A 1 -4.21 32.56 -6.20
CA MET A 1 -5.22 31.84 -5.37
C MET A 1 -4.48 31.10 -4.27
N ARG A 2 -4.97 31.02 -3.03
CA ARG A 2 -4.32 30.20 -1.97
C ARG A 2 -4.58 28.74 -2.25
N ARG A 3 -3.56 27.90 -2.13
CA ARG A 3 -3.65 26.46 -2.33
C ARG A 3 -4.32 25.79 -1.13
N TRP A 4 -5.33 24.96 -1.36
CA TRP A 4 -5.98 24.18 -0.33
C TRP A 4 -6.02 22.71 -0.72
N ILE A 5 -5.43 21.87 0.11
CA ILE A 5 -5.42 20.43 -0.07
C ILE A 5 -6.33 19.78 0.97
N MET A 6 -7.21 18.90 0.51
CA MET A 6 -8.00 18.02 1.35
C MET A 6 -7.41 16.63 1.32
N HIS A 7 -7.31 15.99 2.47
CA HIS A 7 -7.06 14.56 2.60
C HIS A 7 -8.30 13.89 3.15
N VAL A 8 -8.78 12.88 2.45
CA VAL A 8 -9.92 12.05 2.86
C VAL A 8 -9.38 10.66 3.17
N ASP A 9 -9.80 10.08 4.29
CA ASP A 9 -9.33 8.78 4.78
C ASP A 9 -10.51 8.07 5.47
N MET A 10 -10.84 6.87 5.00
CA MET A 10 -11.96 6.12 5.53
C MET A 10 -11.65 5.56 6.92
N ASP A 11 -12.63 5.61 7.83
CA ASP A 11 -12.46 5.15 9.19
C ASP A 11 -12.47 3.63 9.28
N ALA A 12 -11.34 3.03 9.70
CA ALA A 12 -11.16 1.58 9.86
C ALA A 12 -11.69 0.76 8.67
N PHE A 13 -11.39 1.20 7.43
CA PHE A 13 -12.05 0.86 6.18
C PHE A 13 -12.51 -0.59 6.06
N PHE A 14 -11.60 -1.58 6.03
CA PHE A 14 -12.01 -2.98 5.84
C PHE A 14 -12.91 -3.48 6.96
N ALA A 15 -12.61 -3.12 8.22
CA ALA A 15 -13.44 -3.53 9.34
C ALA A 15 -14.84 -2.88 9.29
N SER A 16 -14.92 -1.62 8.86
CA SER A 16 -16.19 -0.91 8.68
C SER A 16 -17.04 -1.50 7.55
N VAL A 17 -16.42 -1.96 6.44
CA VAL A 17 -17.13 -2.70 5.38
C VAL A 17 -17.68 -4.01 5.93
N GLU A 18 -16.92 -4.77 6.75
CA GLU A 18 -17.41 -5.99 7.37
C GLU A 18 -18.60 -5.71 8.31
N GLN A 19 -18.52 -4.66 9.14
CA GLN A 19 -19.60 -4.26 10.06
C GLN A 19 -20.84 -3.74 9.32
N ARG A 20 -20.67 -3.08 8.16
CA ARG A 20 -21.76 -2.64 7.30
C ARG A 20 -22.52 -3.81 6.69
N ASP A 21 -21.78 -4.78 6.14
CA ASP A 21 -22.35 -5.89 5.38
C ASP A 21 -22.89 -7.02 6.28
N ASP A 22 -22.42 -7.12 7.52
CA ASP A 22 -22.90 -8.06 8.52
C ASP A 22 -23.33 -7.33 9.81
N PRO A 23 -24.64 -7.06 9.98
CA PRO A 23 -25.16 -6.37 11.17
C PRO A 23 -24.80 -7.06 12.50
N SER A 24 -24.51 -8.36 12.47
CA SER A 24 -24.09 -9.10 13.68
C SER A 24 -22.72 -8.65 14.21
N LEU A 25 -21.92 -7.97 13.40
CA LEU A 25 -20.60 -7.44 13.75
C LEU A 25 -20.63 -6.00 14.27
N GLN A 26 -21.75 -5.30 14.17
CA GLN A 26 -21.87 -3.92 14.62
C GLN A 26 -21.65 -3.80 16.13
N GLY A 27 -20.84 -2.80 16.51
CA GLY A 27 -20.47 -2.54 17.92
C GLY A 27 -19.54 -3.60 18.53
N LYS A 28 -19.09 -4.59 17.75
CA LYS A 28 -18.14 -5.62 18.20
C LYS A 28 -16.72 -5.32 17.75
N PRO A 29 -15.70 -5.79 18.48
CA PRO A 29 -14.31 -5.68 18.08
C PRO A 29 -14.02 -6.58 16.87
N VAL A 30 -14.09 -6.01 15.66
CA VAL A 30 -13.83 -6.71 14.38
C VAL A 30 -12.36 -6.57 13.99
N ILE A 31 -11.73 -7.69 13.64
CA ILE A 31 -10.32 -7.78 13.26
C ILE A 31 -10.22 -8.52 11.92
N VAL A 32 -9.94 -7.76 10.87
CA VAL A 32 -9.75 -8.32 9.53
C VAL A 32 -8.34 -8.88 9.40
N CYS A 33 -8.20 -10.17 9.13
CA CYS A 33 -6.90 -10.83 9.04
C CYS A 33 -6.96 -12.13 8.23
N GLY A 34 -5.81 -12.59 7.72
CA GLY A 34 -5.71 -13.91 7.09
C GLY A 34 -5.88 -15.05 8.11
N LYS A 35 -6.09 -16.28 7.60
CA LYS A 35 -6.32 -17.49 8.43
C LYS A 35 -5.02 -18.14 8.94
N SER A 36 -3.88 -17.89 8.28
CA SER A 36 -2.58 -18.50 8.65
C SER A 36 -2.08 -17.98 9.99
N ARG A 37 -1.36 -18.82 10.73
CA ARG A 37 -0.67 -18.45 11.98
C ARG A 37 0.30 -17.27 11.82
N ARG A 38 0.83 -17.08 10.60
CA ARG A 38 1.78 -16.02 10.25
C ARG A 38 1.11 -14.76 9.70
N SER A 39 -0.23 -14.75 9.68
CA SER A 39 -0.99 -13.59 9.24
C SER A 39 -0.80 -12.41 10.17
N VAL A 40 -0.99 -11.23 9.61
CA VAL A 40 -1.05 -9.97 10.34
C VAL A 40 -2.47 -9.39 10.25
N VAL A 41 -2.80 -8.52 11.16
CA VAL A 41 -4.03 -7.73 11.12
C VAL A 41 -3.95 -6.79 9.92
N ALA A 42 -4.93 -6.88 9.01
CA ALA A 42 -5.07 -5.92 7.91
C ALA A 42 -5.69 -4.62 8.43
N THR A 43 -6.81 -4.72 9.15
CA THR A 43 -7.49 -3.57 9.77
C THR A 43 -8.21 -4.03 11.04
N ALA A 44 -8.27 -3.15 12.03
CA ALA A 44 -9.01 -3.34 13.27
C ALA A 44 -10.07 -2.24 13.42
N SER A 45 -11.31 -2.61 13.80
CA SER A 45 -12.36 -1.65 14.14
C SER A 45 -11.98 -0.81 15.36
N TYR A 46 -12.66 0.29 15.61
CA TYR A 46 -12.37 1.14 16.77
C TYR A 46 -12.59 0.40 18.09
N GLU A 47 -13.58 -0.47 18.16
CA GLU A 47 -13.80 -1.35 19.30
C GLU A 47 -12.62 -2.28 19.55
N ALA A 48 -12.01 -2.84 18.49
CA ALA A 48 -10.80 -3.66 18.62
C ALA A 48 -9.55 -2.85 18.97
N ARG A 49 -9.45 -1.61 18.45
CA ARG A 49 -8.36 -0.68 18.80
C ARG A 49 -8.35 -0.30 20.27
N ALA A 50 -9.51 -0.26 20.95
CA ALA A 50 -9.60 -0.03 22.39
C ALA A 50 -8.86 -1.10 23.21
N PHE A 51 -8.67 -2.32 22.68
CA PHE A 51 -7.86 -3.38 23.26
C PHE A 51 -6.38 -3.34 22.82
N GLY A 52 -5.97 -2.29 22.10
CA GLY A 52 -4.60 -2.15 21.60
C GLY A 52 -4.31 -2.91 20.31
N VAL A 53 -5.33 -3.47 19.64
CA VAL A 53 -5.16 -4.14 18.34
C VAL A 53 -5.04 -3.09 17.24
N HIS A 54 -4.06 -3.25 16.33
CA HIS A 54 -3.81 -2.33 15.23
C HIS A 54 -3.31 -3.05 13.97
N SER A 55 -3.37 -2.38 12.82
CA SER A 55 -2.86 -2.90 11.53
C SER A 55 -1.38 -3.29 11.63
N ALA A 56 -1.00 -4.29 10.86
CA ALA A 56 0.32 -4.94 10.83
C ALA A 56 0.70 -5.72 12.12
N MET A 57 -0.15 -5.75 13.15
CA MET A 57 0.09 -6.57 14.34
C MET A 57 0.01 -8.07 13.98
N PRO A 58 0.92 -8.93 14.50
CA PRO A 58 0.80 -10.39 14.35
C PRO A 58 -0.54 -10.92 14.90
N LEU A 59 -1.18 -11.81 14.16
CA LEU A 59 -2.47 -12.41 14.56
C LEU A 59 -2.44 -13.03 15.97
N SER A 60 -1.32 -13.69 16.33
CA SER A 60 -1.14 -14.28 17.66
C SER A 60 -1.16 -13.25 18.77
N GLN A 61 -0.64 -12.06 18.53
CA GLN A 61 -0.67 -10.95 19.47
C GLN A 61 -2.07 -10.34 19.56
N ALA A 62 -2.75 -10.13 18.43
CA ALA A 62 -4.11 -9.63 18.38
C ALA A 62 -5.08 -10.53 19.16
N LYS A 63 -4.97 -11.87 19.00
CA LYS A 63 -5.76 -12.85 19.76
C LYS A 63 -5.52 -12.81 21.28
N ARG A 64 -4.31 -12.45 21.72
CA ARG A 64 -4.02 -12.29 23.14
C ARG A 64 -4.63 -11.01 23.71
N LEU A 65 -4.58 -9.92 22.94
CA LEU A 65 -5.11 -8.61 23.38
C LEU A 65 -6.64 -8.57 23.34
N CYS A 66 -7.26 -9.21 22.36
CA CYS A 66 -8.71 -9.23 22.19
C CYS A 66 -9.19 -10.67 21.90
N PRO A 67 -9.22 -11.56 22.92
CA PRO A 67 -9.60 -12.97 22.73
C PRO A 67 -11.06 -13.17 22.33
N HIS A 68 -11.93 -12.22 22.64
CA HIS A 68 -13.36 -12.20 22.26
C HIS A 68 -13.61 -11.44 20.95
N GLY A 69 -12.57 -11.01 20.25
CA GLY A 69 -12.70 -10.31 18.98
C GLY A 69 -13.25 -11.19 17.85
N CYS A 70 -13.98 -10.56 16.94
CA CYS A 70 -14.47 -11.19 15.72
C CYS A 70 -13.39 -11.17 14.66
N PHE A 71 -12.70 -12.30 14.46
CA PHE A 71 -11.62 -12.43 13.47
C PHE A 71 -12.23 -12.88 12.13
N VAL A 72 -12.22 -11.97 11.14
CA VAL A 72 -12.83 -12.20 9.83
C VAL A 72 -11.77 -12.23 8.72
N ALA A 73 -12.00 -13.08 7.71
CA ALA A 73 -11.13 -13.14 6.53
C ALA A 73 -11.40 -11.93 5.60
N PRO A 74 -10.37 -11.35 4.95
CA PRO A 74 -10.58 -10.20 4.09
C PRO A 74 -11.39 -10.55 2.83
N ARG A 75 -12.34 -9.67 2.47
CA ARG A 75 -13.17 -9.74 1.26
C ARG A 75 -12.76 -8.64 0.27
N PHE A 76 -11.61 -8.80 -0.38
CA PHE A 76 -11.02 -7.76 -1.23
C PHE A 76 -11.94 -7.27 -2.37
N GLU A 77 -12.87 -8.08 -2.86
CA GLU A 77 -13.85 -7.66 -3.88
C GLU A 77 -14.79 -6.60 -3.31
N ALA A 78 -15.41 -6.86 -2.14
CA ALA A 78 -16.27 -5.90 -1.46
C ALA A 78 -15.53 -4.59 -1.10
N TYR A 79 -14.25 -4.70 -0.73
CA TYR A 79 -13.43 -3.49 -0.45
C TYR A 79 -13.15 -2.68 -1.70
N ARG A 80 -12.90 -3.31 -2.86
CA ARG A 80 -12.71 -2.60 -4.13
C ARG A 80 -14.00 -1.93 -4.60
N GLU A 81 -15.13 -2.61 -4.53
CA GLU A 81 -16.43 -2.03 -4.88
C GLU A 81 -16.73 -0.78 -4.04
N ALA A 82 -16.52 -0.86 -2.72
CA ALA A 82 -16.67 0.31 -1.83
C ALA A 82 -15.65 1.41 -2.17
N SER A 83 -14.39 1.04 -2.41
CA SER A 83 -13.32 1.95 -2.81
C SER A 83 -13.66 2.69 -4.10
N ASP A 84 -14.10 1.98 -5.14
CA ASP A 84 -14.44 2.58 -6.43
C ASP A 84 -15.56 3.62 -6.28
N ALA A 85 -16.60 3.32 -5.49
CA ALA A 85 -17.68 4.26 -5.20
C ALA A 85 -17.19 5.50 -4.42
N ILE A 86 -16.34 5.31 -3.39
CA ILE A 86 -15.73 6.39 -2.61
C ILE A 86 -14.87 7.29 -3.51
N HIS A 87 -14.04 6.70 -4.36
CA HIS A 87 -13.19 7.45 -5.26
C HIS A 87 -13.97 8.22 -6.31
N GLN A 88 -15.12 7.72 -6.79
CA GLN A 88 -16.02 8.48 -7.66
C GLN A 88 -16.56 9.72 -6.95
N VAL A 89 -16.99 9.61 -5.69
CA VAL A 89 -17.42 10.78 -4.90
C VAL A 89 -16.28 11.78 -4.77
N MET A 90 -15.08 11.34 -4.39
CA MET A 90 -13.92 12.23 -4.20
C MET A 90 -13.56 13.02 -5.47
N LEU A 91 -13.71 12.42 -6.66
CA LEU A 91 -13.44 13.09 -7.94
C LEU A 91 -14.35 14.29 -8.21
N HIS A 92 -15.57 14.32 -7.67
CA HIS A 92 -16.48 15.48 -7.82
C HIS A 92 -16.02 16.71 -7.04
N TYR A 93 -15.16 16.53 -6.02
CA TYR A 93 -14.69 17.59 -5.12
C TYR A 93 -13.26 18.05 -5.42
N ALA A 94 -12.69 17.71 -6.55
CA ALA A 94 -11.27 17.96 -6.78
C ALA A 94 -10.98 18.61 -8.14
N ASP A 95 -10.18 19.67 -8.15
CA ASP A 95 -9.54 20.19 -9.36
C ASP A 95 -8.41 19.24 -9.83
N ALA A 96 -7.70 18.64 -8.88
CA ALA A 96 -6.72 17.58 -9.11
C ALA A 96 -6.81 16.56 -7.96
N TYR A 97 -6.65 15.29 -8.31
CA TYR A 97 -6.90 14.14 -7.43
C TYR A 97 -5.74 13.17 -7.45
N GLU A 98 -5.26 12.75 -6.28
CA GLU A 98 -4.18 11.76 -6.12
C GLU A 98 -4.63 10.64 -5.19
N PRO A 99 -4.99 9.45 -5.71
CA PRO A 99 -5.26 8.29 -4.88
C PRO A 99 -3.95 7.77 -4.24
N ILE A 100 -4.01 7.42 -2.96
CA ILE A 100 -2.87 6.88 -2.20
C ILE A 100 -3.07 5.38 -1.98
N SER A 101 -4.29 4.99 -1.61
CA SER A 101 -4.71 3.61 -1.32
C SER A 101 -6.15 3.37 -1.76
N LEU A 102 -6.75 2.26 -1.33
CA LEU A 102 -8.17 1.96 -1.56
C LEU A 102 -9.12 2.88 -0.80
N ASP A 103 -8.63 3.53 0.26
CA ASP A 103 -9.44 4.23 1.25
C ASP A 103 -9.00 5.67 1.52
N GLU A 104 -7.93 6.14 0.87
CA GLU A 104 -7.45 7.51 1.07
C GLU A 104 -6.97 8.18 -0.22
N ALA A 105 -7.20 9.49 -0.29
CA ALA A 105 -6.73 10.33 -1.39
C ALA A 105 -6.45 11.77 -0.96
N PHE A 106 -5.59 12.44 -1.73
CA PHE A 106 -5.44 13.89 -1.71
C PHE A 106 -6.24 14.54 -2.83
N LEU A 107 -6.91 15.64 -2.51
CA LEU A 107 -7.71 16.45 -3.41
C LEU A 107 -7.20 17.89 -3.39
N ASP A 108 -6.95 18.47 -4.54
CA ASP A 108 -6.80 19.93 -4.65
C ASP A 108 -8.20 20.54 -4.71
N ILE A 109 -8.56 21.33 -3.72
CA ILE A 109 -9.86 21.99 -3.61
C ILE A 109 -9.76 23.53 -3.77
N SER A 110 -8.64 24.01 -4.30
CA SER A 110 -8.35 25.43 -4.37
C SER A 110 -9.37 26.20 -5.22
N GLY A 111 -9.93 25.58 -6.27
CA GLY A 111 -10.96 26.16 -7.15
C GLY A 111 -12.38 26.06 -6.63
N MET A 112 -12.65 25.26 -5.60
CA MET A 112 -14.01 24.98 -5.10
C MET A 112 -14.66 26.11 -4.30
N GLY A 113 -13.92 27.20 -4.01
CA GLY A 113 -14.40 28.32 -3.18
C GLY A 113 -15.60 29.09 -3.74
N SER A 114 -15.89 28.98 -5.06
CA SER A 114 -17.09 29.57 -5.68
C SER A 114 -18.36 28.77 -5.43
N GLN A 115 -18.23 27.47 -5.13
CA GLN A 115 -19.36 26.55 -4.93
C GLN A 115 -19.70 26.37 -3.45
N TYR A 116 -18.75 26.60 -2.56
CA TYR A 116 -18.89 26.37 -1.13
C TYR A 116 -18.50 27.62 -0.33
N PRO A 117 -19.31 28.06 0.62
CA PRO A 117 -19.06 29.30 1.37
C PRO A 117 -17.87 29.21 2.33
N THR A 118 -17.49 27.98 2.76
CA THR A 118 -16.36 27.76 3.67
C THR A 118 -15.68 26.43 3.39
N LEU A 119 -14.41 26.29 3.78
CA LEU A 119 -13.70 25.00 3.74
C LEU A 119 -14.40 23.91 4.56
N GLY A 120 -15.01 24.28 5.68
CA GLY A 120 -15.78 23.35 6.50
C GLY A 120 -17.04 22.82 5.81
N SER A 121 -17.67 23.62 4.93
CA SER A 121 -18.84 23.16 4.16
C SER A 121 -18.46 22.15 3.09
N ILE A 122 -17.33 22.31 2.41
CA ILE A 122 -16.81 21.30 1.47
C ILE A 122 -16.53 20.00 2.22
N GLY A 123 -15.81 20.06 3.36
CA GLY A 123 -15.47 18.90 4.16
C GLY A 123 -16.70 18.15 4.68
N ARG A 124 -17.77 18.84 5.05
CA ARG A 124 -19.04 18.19 5.44
C ARG A 124 -19.74 17.56 4.24
N ALA A 125 -19.83 18.27 3.12
CA ALA A 125 -20.51 17.79 1.93
C ALA A 125 -19.90 16.47 1.42
N ILE A 126 -18.57 16.37 1.31
CA ILE A 126 -17.92 15.15 0.85
C ILE A 126 -18.13 13.97 1.83
N LYS A 127 -18.07 14.22 3.14
CA LYS A 127 -18.34 13.21 4.16
C LYS A 127 -19.77 12.69 4.07
N GLU A 128 -20.74 13.57 3.90
CA GLU A 128 -22.14 13.23 3.76
C GLU A 128 -22.40 12.44 2.48
N GLU A 129 -21.83 12.86 1.33
CA GLU A 129 -21.98 12.13 0.07
C GLU A 129 -21.35 10.74 0.12
N ILE A 130 -20.15 10.59 0.72
CA ILE A 130 -19.52 9.28 0.97
C ILE A 130 -20.42 8.42 1.84
N SER A 131 -20.97 8.97 2.95
CA SER A 131 -21.85 8.23 3.84
C SER A 131 -23.13 7.77 3.14
N CYS A 132 -23.71 8.62 2.30
CA CYS A 132 -24.87 8.24 1.49
C CYS A 132 -24.55 7.17 0.44
N ALA A 133 -23.36 7.25 -0.19
CA ALA A 133 -22.99 6.32 -1.27
C ALA A 133 -22.62 4.92 -0.78
N VAL A 134 -21.93 4.83 0.36
CA VAL A 134 -21.34 3.54 0.81
C VAL A 134 -21.70 3.17 2.26
N HIS A 135 -22.42 4.00 2.99
CA HIS A 135 -22.78 3.81 4.40
C HIS A 135 -21.57 3.60 5.33
N LEU A 136 -20.49 4.34 5.06
CA LEU A 136 -19.25 4.35 5.84
C LEU A 136 -18.90 5.78 6.22
N THR A 137 -18.12 5.94 7.30
CA THR A 137 -17.61 7.24 7.72
C THR A 137 -16.22 7.50 7.17
N ALA A 138 -15.93 8.78 6.91
CA ALA A 138 -14.61 9.27 6.52
C ALA A 138 -14.16 10.38 7.45
N SER A 139 -12.86 10.45 7.70
CA SER A 139 -12.21 11.58 8.37
C SER A 139 -11.50 12.46 7.35
N VAL A 140 -11.72 13.77 7.45
CA VAL A 140 -11.28 14.75 6.47
C VAL A 140 -10.35 15.76 7.13
N GLY A 141 -9.19 16.00 6.51
CA GLY A 141 -8.25 17.06 6.86
C GLY A 141 -8.09 18.06 5.73
N ILE A 142 -8.18 19.36 6.02
CA ILE A 142 -7.98 20.43 5.04
C ILE A 142 -6.84 21.31 5.50
N ALA A 143 -5.86 21.57 4.63
CA ALA A 143 -4.67 22.35 4.99
C ALA A 143 -3.98 22.93 3.73
N PRO A 144 -2.97 23.82 3.90
CA PRO A 144 -2.22 24.41 2.80
C PRO A 144 -1.44 23.41 1.92
N ASN A 145 -1.14 22.21 2.42
CA ASN A 145 -0.35 21.21 1.70
C ASN A 145 -0.71 19.77 2.12
N LYS A 146 -0.14 18.79 1.41
CA LYS A 146 -0.44 17.37 1.57
C LYS A 146 -0.09 16.83 2.96
N PHE A 147 1.08 17.20 3.49
CA PHE A 147 1.52 16.74 4.81
C PHE A 147 0.54 17.18 5.91
N LEU A 148 0.22 18.45 5.93
CA LEU A 148 -0.69 19.02 6.93
C LEU A 148 -2.13 18.47 6.77
N ALA A 149 -2.62 18.33 5.53
CA ALA A 149 -3.95 17.78 5.27
C ALA A 149 -4.06 16.33 5.78
N LYS A 150 -3.04 15.49 5.53
CA LYS A 150 -3.01 14.12 6.05
C LYS A 150 -2.94 14.09 7.58
N MET A 151 -2.15 14.97 8.17
CA MET A 151 -2.07 15.07 9.63
C MET A 151 -3.42 15.52 10.22
N ALA A 152 -4.07 16.51 9.60
CA ALA A 152 -5.36 17.01 10.05
C ALA A 152 -6.46 15.93 10.00
N SER A 153 -6.48 15.08 8.96
CA SER A 153 -7.46 14.00 8.88
C SER A 153 -7.35 12.98 10.04
N ASP A 154 -6.16 12.84 10.64
CA ASP A 154 -5.94 11.93 11.77
C ASP A 154 -6.26 12.55 13.14
N MET A 155 -6.39 13.88 13.25
CA MET A 155 -6.52 14.56 14.54
C MET A 155 -7.83 14.28 15.26
N ASN A 156 -8.93 14.16 14.50
CA ASN A 156 -10.28 14.02 15.05
C ASN A 156 -10.95 12.70 14.66
N LYS A 157 -10.19 11.65 14.29
CA LYS A 157 -10.76 10.32 13.99
C LYS A 157 -11.48 9.71 15.20
N PRO A 158 -12.57 8.97 15.00
CA PRO A 158 -13.30 8.74 13.74
C PRO A 158 -14.30 9.84 13.38
N ASP A 159 -14.76 9.84 12.12
CA ASP A 159 -15.77 10.73 11.56
C ASP A 159 -15.45 12.22 11.72
N GLY A 160 -14.15 12.52 11.73
CA GLY A 160 -13.63 13.85 12.02
C GLY A 160 -13.60 14.79 10.82
N LEU A 161 -13.54 16.08 11.12
CA LEU A 161 -13.18 17.15 10.19
C LEU A 161 -12.24 18.09 10.91
N CYS A 162 -11.04 18.28 10.35
CA CYS A 162 -10.05 19.19 10.91
C CYS A 162 -9.48 20.10 9.82
N ILE A 163 -9.34 21.40 10.13
CA ILE A 163 -8.80 22.40 9.21
C ILE A 163 -7.61 23.06 9.87
N ILE A 164 -6.44 23.01 9.21
CA ILE A 164 -5.26 23.77 9.61
C ILE A 164 -5.16 24.98 8.71
N PRO A 165 -5.47 26.21 9.22
CA PRO A 165 -5.44 27.40 8.41
C PRO A 165 -4.01 27.90 8.18
N TYR A 166 -3.83 28.71 7.12
CA TYR A 166 -2.58 29.41 6.89
C TYR A 166 -2.16 30.28 8.09
N GLY A 167 -0.85 30.22 8.41
CA GLY A 167 -0.23 30.95 9.50
C GLY A 167 -0.32 30.28 10.87
N ARG A 168 -1.01 29.13 10.98
CA ARG A 168 -1.12 28.36 12.23
C ARG A 168 -0.37 27.03 12.17
N GLU A 169 0.33 26.73 11.06
CA GLU A 169 0.97 25.45 10.78
C GLU A 169 1.95 25.04 11.90
N GLN A 170 2.89 25.93 12.22
CA GLN A 170 3.91 25.65 13.23
C GLN A 170 3.33 25.49 14.64
N GLU A 171 2.35 26.34 14.98
CA GLU A 171 1.67 26.27 16.27
C GLU A 171 0.93 24.95 16.47
N VAL A 172 0.21 24.48 15.44
CA VAL A 172 -0.51 23.20 15.48
C VAL A 172 0.46 22.03 15.56
N LEU A 173 1.60 22.11 14.87
CA LEU A 173 2.61 21.05 14.82
C LEU A 173 3.43 20.96 16.12
N ALA A 174 3.81 22.08 16.72
CA ALA A 174 4.78 22.18 17.80
C ALA A 174 4.56 21.19 18.95
N PRO A 175 3.36 21.02 19.53
CA PRO A 175 3.14 20.13 20.68
C PRO A 175 3.12 18.64 20.32
N LEU A 176 3.07 18.30 19.03
CA LEU A 176 2.92 16.91 18.61
C LEU A 176 4.24 16.12 18.76
N PRO A 177 4.19 14.82 19.09
CA PRO A 177 5.38 14.00 19.16
C PRO A 177 6.04 13.82 17.80
N VAL A 178 7.38 13.71 17.75
CA VAL A 178 8.16 13.60 16.51
C VAL A 178 7.69 12.48 15.57
N ARG A 179 7.12 11.41 16.09
CA ARG A 179 6.58 10.28 15.30
C ARG A 179 5.40 10.68 14.40
N ARG A 180 4.79 11.85 14.62
CA ARG A 180 3.71 12.38 13.78
C ARG A 180 4.22 12.98 12.48
N LEU A 181 5.51 13.30 12.39
CA LEU A 181 6.10 13.78 11.13
C LEU A 181 6.10 12.67 10.08
N TRP A 182 5.65 12.98 8.89
CA TRP A 182 5.65 12.06 7.77
C TRP A 182 7.08 11.60 7.46
N GLY A 183 7.28 10.26 7.39
CA GLY A 183 8.59 9.66 7.20
C GLY A 183 9.32 9.28 8.50
N VAL A 184 8.78 9.61 9.67
CA VAL A 184 9.30 9.16 10.96
C VAL A 184 8.68 7.83 11.35
N GLY A 185 9.35 6.73 10.97
CA GLY A 185 9.05 5.39 11.47
C GLY A 185 9.74 5.09 12.80
N SER A 186 9.51 3.91 13.37
CA SER A 186 10.02 3.50 14.69
C SER A 186 11.54 3.61 14.84
N VAL A 187 12.30 3.38 13.76
CA VAL A 187 13.78 3.50 13.77
C VAL A 187 14.20 4.96 13.85
N THR A 188 13.59 5.83 13.04
CA THR A 188 13.87 7.27 13.03
C THR A 188 13.43 7.91 14.34
N GLU A 189 12.25 7.53 14.85
CA GLU A 189 11.76 7.97 16.17
C GLU A 189 12.77 7.67 17.29
N LYS A 190 13.27 6.43 17.37
CA LYS A 190 14.28 6.05 18.37
C LYS A 190 15.54 6.89 18.27
N LYS A 191 16.03 7.19 17.06
CA LYS A 191 17.19 8.07 16.84
C LYS A 191 16.92 9.50 17.31
N LEU A 192 15.76 10.05 16.98
CA LEU A 192 15.35 11.39 17.41
C LEU A 192 15.24 11.48 18.92
N LEU A 193 14.55 10.54 19.57
CA LEU A 193 14.40 10.50 21.02
C LEU A 193 15.74 10.37 21.74
N ALA A 194 16.66 9.55 21.24
CA ALA A 194 18.01 9.40 21.78
C ALA A 194 18.85 10.68 21.64
N ALA A 195 18.57 11.51 20.63
CA ALA A 195 19.20 12.81 20.42
C ALA A 195 18.51 13.98 21.16
N GLY A 196 17.46 13.68 21.97
CA GLY A 196 16.73 14.65 22.78
C GLY A 196 15.52 15.28 22.10
N PHE A 197 15.20 14.92 20.84
CA PHE A 197 14.03 15.44 20.12
C PHE A 197 12.79 14.61 20.48
N ARG A 198 11.83 15.17 21.20
CA ARG A 198 10.58 14.52 21.65
C ARG A 198 9.36 15.02 20.90
N THR A 199 9.31 16.32 20.70
CA THR A 199 8.20 17.03 20.02
C THR A 199 8.66 17.61 18.71
N ILE A 200 7.69 18.01 17.87
CA ILE A 200 7.98 18.71 16.63
C ILE A 200 8.60 20.09 16.91
N ALA A 201 8.27 20.74 18.04
CA ALA A 201 8.91 21.98 18.47
C ALA A 201 10.44 21.82 18.58
N ASP A 202 10.91 20.73 19.16
CA ASP A 202 12.35 20.47 19.26
C ASP A 202 13.04 20.44 17.89
N ILE A 203 12.35 19.93 16.86
CA ILE A 203 12.87 19.93 15.49
C ILE A 203 12.75 21.33 14.84
N GLN A 204 11.68 22.08 15.16
CA GLN A 204 11.51 23.46 14.69
C GLN A 204 12.66 24.37 15.17
N GLU A 205 13.13 24.18 16.39
CA GLU A 205 14.22 24.94 16.99
C GLU A 205 15.62 24.45 16.59
N ALA A 206 15.72 23.19 16.19
CA ALA A 206 17.02 22.59 15.86
C ALA A 206 17.69 23.24 14.65
N ALA A 207 19.01 23.41 14.73
CA ALA A 207 19.82 23.78 13.58
C ALA A 207 19.76 22.68 12.50
N PRO A 208 19.60 23.04 11.21
CA PRO A 208 19.53 22.08 10.10
C PRO A 208 20.70 21.11 10.03
N GLU A 209 21.90 21.59 10.39
CA GLU A 209 23.15 20.81 10.39
C GLU A 209 23.08 19.65 11.40
N LYS A 210 22.49 19.89 12.58
CA LYS A 210 22.32 18.86 13.61
C LYS A 210 21.40 17.73 13.13
N LEU A 211 20.30 18.09 12.42
CA LEU A 211 19.38 17.11 11.85
C LEU A 211 20.01 16.34 10.69
N SER A 212 20.79 17.03 9.85
CA SER A 212 21.53 16.40 8.74
C SER A 212 22.60 15.43 9.23
N ALA A 213 23.33 15.77 10.30
CA ALA A 213 24.30 14.89 10.94
C ALA A 213 23.64 13.62 11.52
N LEU A 214 22.43 13.75 12.11
CA LEU A 214 21.71 12.64 12.75
C LEU A 214 21.03 11.72 11.73
N LEU A 215 20.42 12.28 10.67
CA LEU A 215 19.45 11.62 9.79
C LEU A 215 19.89 11.59 8.30
N GLY A 216 21.04 12.17 7.98
CA GLY A 216 21.52 12.29 6.60
C GLY A 216 20.54 13.11 5.76
N ASN A 217 20.26 12.63 4.55
CA ASN A 217 19.38 13.31 3.57
C ASN A 217 17.92 13.49 4.05
N GLN A 218 17.48 12.80 5.12
CA GLN A 218 16.16 13.00 5.70
C GLN A 218 16.08 14.22 6.61
N GLY A 219 17.20 14.71 7.13
CA GLY A 219 17.25 15.83 8.07
C GLY A 219 16.59 17.10 7.53
N PRO A 220 17.01 17.65 6.36
CA PRO A 220 16.40 18.83 5.76
C PRO A 220 14.89 18.68 5.47
N LEU A 221 14.47 17.50 5.01
CA LEU A 221 13.05 17.22 4.76
C LEU A 221 12.23 17.28 6.05
N LEU A 222 12.69 16.64 7.13
CA LEU A 222 11.98 16.66 8.40
C LEU A 222 11.97 18.07 9.01
N LYS A 223 13.03 18.86 8.82
CA LYS A 223 13.05 20.27 9.20
C LYS A 223 11.98 21.06 8.46
N ALA A 224 11.89 20.95 7.14
CA ALA A 224 10.86 21.61 6.35
C ALA A 224 9.45 21.21 6.79
N LEU A 225 9.19 19.92 6.93
CA LEU A 225 7.90 19.40 7.40
C LEU A 225 7.56 19.92 8.82
N SER A 226 8.53 20.01 9.74
CA SER A 226 8.30 20.55 11.07
C SER A 226 7.84 22.03 11.06
N LEU A 227 8.26 22.78 10.06
CA LEU A 227 7.84 24.15 9.82
C LEU A 227 6.52 24.27 9.03
N GLY A 228 5.89 23.12 8.70
CA GLY A 228 4.67 23.08 7.90
C GLY A 228 4.89 23.25 6.40
N ILE A 229 6.13 23.12 5.92
CA ILE A 229 6.49 23.33 4.51
C ILE A 229 6.48 21.98 3.78
N ASP A 230 5.60 21.86 2.77
CA ASP A 230 5.52 20.73 1.84
C ASP A 230 5.06 21.21 0.46
N GLU A 231 6.00 21.31 -0.47
CA GLU A 231 5.74 21.84 -1.81
C GLU A 231 5.32 20.77 -2.83
N ARG A 232 5.21 19.51 -2.40
CA ARG A 232 4.85 18.40 -3.30
C ARG A 232 3.51 18.67 -3.97
N PRO A 233 3.42 18.56 -5.31
CA PRO A 233 2.16 18.72 -6.03
C PRO A 233 1.24 17.51 -5.82
N ILE A 234 -0.03 17.66 -6.19
CA ILE A 234 -0.96 16.55 -6.40
C ILE A 234 -0.57 15.85 -7.70
N ILE A 235 -0.41 14.54 -7.66
CA ILE A 235 0.01 13.71 -8.82
C ILE A 235 -1.12 12.75 -9.16
N SER A 236 -1.93 13.11 -10.13
CA SER A 236 -3.12 12.35 -10.52
C SER A 236 -2.81 11.01 -11.17
N SER A 237 -1.64 10.84 -11.77
CA SER A 237 -1.21 9.58 -12.38
C SER A 237 0.24 9.27 -12.04
N ARG A 238 0.49 8.05 -11.61
CA ARG A 238 1.85 7.54 -11.38
C ARG A 238 2.14 6.41 -12.33
N GLN A 239 3.28 6.48 -13.01
CA GLN A 239 3.75 5.34 -13.78
C GLN A 239 4.07 4.17 -12.85
N VAL A 240 3.62 2.98 -13.24
CA VAL A 240 3.97 1.74 -12.55
C VAL A 240 5.47 1.49 -12.72
N LYS A 241 6.21 1.45 -11.62
CA LYS A 241 7.67 1.27 -11.62
C LYS A 241 8.08 -0.20 -11.50
N SER A 242 7.26 -1.01 -10.85
CA SER A 242 7.49 -2.44 -10.67
C SER A 242 6.17 -3.18 -10.46
N ILE A 243 6.15 -4.44 -10.84
CA ILE A 243 5.05 -5.38 -10.59
C ILE A 243 5.64 -6.59 -9.89
N GLY A 244 5.11 -6.95 -8.73
CA GLY A 244 5.59 -8.07 -7.95
C GLY A 244 4.48 -8.87 -7.30
N ASP A 245 4.85 -10.06 -6.86
CA ASP A 245 4.01 -10.94 -6.05
C ASP A 245 4.89 -11.67 -5.03
N GLU A 246 4.45 -11.72 -3.76
CA GLU A 246 5.18 -12.43 -2.71
C GLU A 246 4.21 -13.08 -1.72
N SER A 247 4.62 -14.22 -1.18
CA SER A 247 3.84 -14.95 -0.17
C SER A 247 4.70 -15.36 1.02
N THR A 248 4.12 -15.21 2.21
CA THR A 248 4.64 -15.82 3.44
C THR A 248 3.92 -17.15 3.66
N TYR A 249 4.66 -18.25 3.72
CA TYR A 249 4.12 -19.59 3.88
C TYR A 249 3.81 -19.91 5.34
N GLU A 250 2.80 -20.73 5.58
CA GLU A 250 2.43 -21.13 6.94
C GLU A 250 3.53 -21.96 7.62
N TYR A 251 4.19 -22.82 6.84
CA TYR A 251 5.36 -23.59 7.22
C TYR A 251 6.53 -23.21 6.33
N ASP A 252 7.75 -23.30 6.87
CA ASP A 252 8.94 -22.98 6.08
C ASP A 252 9.16 -24.06 5.01
N LEU A 253 9.45 -23.64 3.79
CA LEU A 253 9.73 -24.53 2.67
C LEU A 253 11.18 -25.02 2.78
N THR A 254 11.36 -26.35 2.72
CA THR A 254 12.68 -26.99 2.86
C THR A 254 13.07 -27.81 1.64
N ASP A 255 12.11 -28.26 0.86
CA ASP A 255 12.36 -29.09 -0.30
C ASP A 255 12.42 -28.26 -1.60
N ARG A 256 13.36 -28.61 -2.46
CA ARG A 256 13.62 -27.89 -3.70
C ARG A 256 12.43 -27.92 -4.69
N PRO A 257 11.73 -29.04 -4.90
CA PRO A 257 10.58 -29.09 -5.80
C PRO A 257 9.46 -28.12 -5.40
N THR A 258 9.15 -28.03 -4.11
CA THR A 258 8.14 -27.07 -3.62
C THR A 258 8.60 -25.62 -3.82
N ILE A 259 9.86 -25.31 -3.55
CA ILE A 259 10.43 -23.97 -3.77
C ILE A 259 10.34 -23.59 -5.25
N ASP A 260 10.73 -24.49 -6.16
CA ASP A 260 10.68 -24.26 -7.61
C ASP A 260 9.23 -24.04 -8.09
N ARG A 261 8.28 -24.82 -7.57
CA ARG A 261 6.86 -24.65 -7.86
C ARG A 261 6.33 -23.30 -7.42
N GLU A 262 6.65 -22.85 -6.22
CA GLU A 262 6.21 -21.55 -5.70
C GLU A 262 6.80 -20.39 -6.50
N ILE A 263 8.06 -20.48 -6.93
CA ILE A 263 8.68 -19.49 -7.84
C ILE A 263 7.94 -19.47 -9.17
N ALA A 264 7.60 -20.62 -9.75
CA ALA A 264 6.84 -20.69 -11.00
C ALA A 264 5.44 -20.06 -10.87
N ILE A 265 4.77 -20.25 -9.71
CA ILE A 265 3.48 -19.64 -9.40
C ILE A 265 3.60 -18.11 -9.34
N HIS A 266 4.56 -17.57 -8.59
CA HIS A 266 4.79 -16.12 -8.50
C HIS A 266 5.18 -15.54 -9.86
N SER A 267 6.01 -16.24 -10.64
CA SER A 267 6.39 -15.83 -11.99
C SER A 267 5.18 -15.74 -12.93
N ASP A 268 4.23 -16.68 -12.81
CA ASP A 268 2.99 -16.68 -13.61
C ASP A 268 2.07 -15.50 -13.24
N ILE A 269 1.93 -15.22 -11.95
CA ILE A 269 1.15 -14.07 -11.45
C ILE A 269 1.75 -12.74 -11.94
N VAL A 270 3.07 -12.59 -11.83
CA VAL A 270 3.77 -11.39 -12.28
C VAL A 270 3.66 -11.22 -13.79
N ALA A 271 3.87 -12.29 -14.56
CA ALA A 271 3.72 -12.27 -16.01
C ALA A 271 2.30 -11.86 -16.45
N GLN A 272 1.27 -12.42 -15.80
CA GLN A 272 -0.12 -12.08 -16.08
C GLN A 272 -0.42 -10.60 -15.77
N ARG A 273 0.11 -10.08 -14.64
CA ARG A 273 -0.06 -8.67 -14.28
C ARG A 273 0.65 -7.73 -15.27
N LEU A 274 1.86 -8.09 -15.74
CA LEU A 274 2.57 -7.34 -16.79
C LEU A 274 1.73 -7.26 -18.06
N ARG A 275 1.19 -8.39 -18.55
CA ARG A 275 0.37 -8.43 -19.75
C ARG A 275 -0.94 -7.64 -19.63
N ARG A 276 -1.58 -7.64 -18.45
CA ARG A 276 -2.78 -6.84 -18.17
C ARG A 276 -2.56 -5.33 -18.29
N HIS A 277 -1.34 -4.88 -18.02
CA HIS A 277 -0.95 -3.47 -18.11
C HIS A 277 -0.24 -3.15 -19.43
N ASP A 278 -0.17 -4.11 -20.36
CA ASP A 278 0.59 -3.99 -21.61
C ASP A 278 2.05 -3.57 -21.38
N LEU A 279 2.69 -4.20 -20.39
CA LEU A 279 4.06 -3.94 -19.98
C LEU A 279 4.94 -5.17 -20.16
N ALA A 280 6.24 -4.91 -20.34
CA ALA A 280 7.33 -5.89 -20.28
C ALA A 280 8.41 -5.39 -19.31
N ALA A 281 9.12 -6.30 -18.67
CA ALA A 281 10.15 -5.99 -17.68
C ALA A 281 11.53 -6.42 -18.16
N ARG A 282 12.54 -5.58 -17.95
CA ARG A 282 13.96 -5.92 -18.21
C ARG A 282 14.70 -6.40 -16.97
N THR A 283 14.18 -6.18 -15.78
CA THR A 283 14.86 -6.61 -14.54
C THR A 283 13.94 -7.49 -13.71
N ILE A 284 14.39 -8.71 -13.42
CA ILE A 284 13.70 -9.67 -12.57
C ILE A 284 14.46 -9.79 -11.25
N SER A 285 13.74 -9.70 -10.14
CA SER A 285 14.29 -9.81 -8.78
C SER A 285 13.62 -10.95 -8.04
N LEU A 286 14.44 -11.79 -7.42
CA LEU A 286 14.01 -12.85 -6.50
C LEU A 286 14.34 -12.44 -5.06
N LYS A 287 13.31 -12.45 -4.21
CA LYS A 287 13.40 -12.21 -2.77
C LYS A 287 13.16 -13.50 -2.02
N ILE A 288 14.10 -13.89 -1.18
CA ILE A 288 13.99 -15.03 -0.27
C ILE A 288 14.13 -14.51 1.16
N ARG A 289 13.18 -14.85 2.02
CA ARG A 289 13.31 -14.62 3.46
C ARG A 289 13.32 -15.97 4.17
N PHE A 290 14.33 -16.19 4.99
CA PHE A 290 14.51 -17.41 5.77
C PHE A 290 13.71 -17.40 7.09
N ALA A 291 13.65 -18.54 7.75
CA ALA A 291 13.06 -18.72 9.07
C ALA A 291 13.61 -17.73 10.11
N SER A 292 14.91 -17.43 10.07
CA SER A 292 15.62 -16.45 10.88
C SER A 292 15.26 -14.99 10.59
N PHE A 293 14.35 -14.72 9.64
CA PHE A 293 14.03 -13.40 9.09
C PHE A 293 15.16 -12.73 8.28
N LYS A 294 16.30 -13.39 8.09
CA LYS A 294 17.31 -12.95 7.13
C LYS A 294 16.69 -12.90 5.73
N THR A 295 16.82 -11.77 5.07
CA THR A 295 16.29 -11.58 3.70
C THR A 295 17.44 -11.43 2.73
N ILE A 296 17.39 -12.19 1.64
CA ILE A 296 18.28 -12.05 0.50
C ILE A 296 17.44 -11.63 -0.70
N MET A 297 17.92 -10.62 -1.42
CA MET A 297 17.36 -10.19 -2.69
C MET A 297 18.46 -10.23 -3.75
N ARG A 298 18.14 -10.79 -4.92
CA ARG A 298 19.04 -10.86 -6.08
C ARG A 298 18.25 -10.42 -7.31
N SER A 299 18.93 -9.76 -8.24
CA SER A 299 18.31 -9.26 -9.46
C SER A 299 19.12 -9.68 -10.67
N LEU A 300 18.44 -9.91 -11.79
CA LEU A 300 19.00 -10.21 -13.10
C LEU A 300 18.36 -9.25 -14.12
N SER A 301 19.21 -8.55 -14.88
CA SER A 301 18.75 -7.76 -16.01
C SER A 301 18.84 -8.59 -17.29
N LEU A 302 17.74 -8.56 -18.06
CA LEU A 302 17.59 -9.22 -19.34
C LEU A 302 17.98 -8.25 -20.47
N GLU A 303 18.46 -8.77 -21.57
CA GLU A 303 18.76 -7.97 -22.76
C GLU A 303 17.49 -7.38 -23.37
N GLU A 304 16.41 -8.18 -23.38
CA GLU A 304 15.10 -7.79 -23.89
C GLU A 304 14.04 -7.81 -22.80
N GLY A 305 13.03 -6.93 -22.92
CA GLY A 305 11.90 -6.91 -22.01
C GLY A 305 10.97 -8.12 -22.21
N THR A 306 10.53 -8.73 -21.12
CA THR A 306 9.66 -9.91 -21.14
C THR A 306 8.39 -9.72 -20.32
N ASN A 307 7.30 -10.37 -20.74
CA ASN A 307 6.10 -10.63 -19.93
C ASN A 307 5.68 -12.12 -20.01
N LEU A 308 6.63 -12.99 -20.36
CA LEU A 308 6.45 -14.42 -20.41
C LEU A 308 6.87 -15.07 -19.08
N GLN A 309 6.00 -15.93 -18.57
CA GLN A 309 6.24 -16.63 -17.30
C GLN A 309 7.52 -17.48 -17.35
N GLU A 310 7.75 -18.19 -18.46
CA GLU A 310 8.89 -19.09 -18.61
C GLU A 310 10.24 -18.35 -18.52
N THR A 311 10.30 -17.14 -19.09
CA THR A 311 11.51 -16.30 -19.05
C THR A 311 11.73 -15.74 -17.65
N ILE A 312 10.65 -15.29 -16.97
CA ILE A 312 10.72 -14.81 -15.59
C ILE A 312 11.15 -15.92 -14.64
N ASP A 313 10.55 -17.11 -14.77
CA ASP A 313 10.88 -18.28 -13.97
C ASP A 313 12.34 -18.71 -14.17
N SER A 314 12.80 -18.82 -15.41
CA SER A 314 14.20 -19.16 -15.72
C SER A 314 15.19 -18.16 -15.11
N ALA A 315 14.86 -16.85 -15.14
CA ALA A 315 15.66 -15.83 -14.47
C ALA A 315 15.69 -16.06 -12.94
N CYS A 316 14.53 -16.35 -12.33
CA CYS A 316 14.44 -16.66 -10.90
C CYS A 316 15.21 -17.91 -10.52
N GLN A 317 15.17 -18.99 -11.32
CA GLN A 317 15.96 -20.21 -11.09
C GLN A 317 17.48 -19.93 -11.16
N THR A 318 17.91 -19.11 -12.10
CA THR A 318 19.30 -18.65 -12.18
C THR A 318 19.71 -17.86 -10.93
N LEU A 319 18.83 -17.01 -10.40
CA LEU A 319 19.07 -16.25 -9.18
C LEU A 319 19.08 -17.16 -7.95
N LEU A 320 18.17 -18.12 -7.87
CA LEU A 320 18.07 -19.08 -6.78
C LEU A 320 19.33 -19.94 -6.66
N SER A 321 19.93 -20.34 -7.79
CA SER A 321 21.17 -21.14 -7.79
C SER A 321 22.37 -20.43 -7.13
N ARG A 322 22.30 -19.08 -7.02
CA ARG A 322 23.31 -18.24 -6.38
C ARG A 322 23.02 -17.94 -4.90
N ILE A 323 21.92 -18.47 -4.35
CA ILE A 323 21.53 -18.27 -2.97
C ILE A 323 21.75 -19.58 -2.20
N PRO A 324 22.64 -19.60 -1.18
CA PRO A 324 22.78 -20.78 -0.34
C PRO A 324 21.51 -20.98 0.52
N LEU A 325 20.82 -22.10 0.30
CA LEU A 325 19.62 -22.47 1.05
C LEU A 325 20.04 -23.18 2.35
N THR A 326 20.43 -22.41 3.35
CA THR A 326 20.95 -22.93 4.64
C THR A 326 19.87 -23.14 5.69
N GLU A 327 18.68 -22.59 5.45
CA GLU A 327 17.54 -22.62 6.37
C GLU A 327 16.24 -22.80 5.57
N GLY A 328 15.15 -23.16 6.26
CA GLY A 328 13.82 -23.17 5.66
C GLY A 328 13.38 -21.76 5.18
N ILE A 329 12.72 -21.72 4.04
CA ILE A 329 12.27 -20.48 3.39
C ILE A 329 10.89 -20.10 3.94
N ARG A 330 10.80 -18.95 4.57
CA ARG A 330 9.58 -18.37 5.12
C ARG A 330 8.76 -17.62 4.08
N LEU A 331 9.42 -16.92 3.14
CA LEU A 331 8.78 -16.09 2.12
C LEU A 331 9.55 -16.17 0.82
N ILE A 332 8.82 -16.26 -0.28
CA ILE A 332 9.32 -16.08 -1.65
C ILE A 332 8.59 -14.89 -2.28
N GLY A 333 9.33 -14.06 -3.01
CA GLY A 333 8.78 -12.97 -3.80
C GLY A 333 9.50 -12.84 -5.14
N VAL A 334 8.72 -12.59 -6.19
CA VAL A 334 9.20 -12.28 -7.55
C VAL A 334 8.75 -10.88 -7.89
N THR A 335 9.68 -10.05 -8.36
CA THR A 335 9.40 -8.66 -8.77
C THR A 335 10.01 -8.38 -10.13
N ALA A 336 9.21 -7.80 -11.00
CA ALA A 336 9.56 -7.30 -12.32
C ALA A 336 9.68 -5.78 -12.28
N SER A 337 10.78 -5.21 -12.74
CA SER A 337 11.05 -3.77 -12.75
C SER A 337 11.75 -3.35 -14.05
N ASN A 338 12.10 -2.07 -14.16
CA ASN A 338 12.58 -1.49 -15.42
C ASN A 338 11.58 -1.80 -16.53
N LEU A 339 10.33 -1.30 -16.30
CA LEU A 339 9.17 -1.59 -17.12
C LEU A 339 9.14 -0.69 -18.36
N GLY A 340 8.69 -1.26 -19.48
CA GLY A 340 8.47 -0.57 -20.75
C GLY A 340 7.39 -1.25 -21.56
N ALA A 341 7.07 -0.71 -22.73
CA ALA A 341 6.18 -1.37 -23.67
C ALA A 341 6.77 -2.72 -24.14
N PRO A 342 5.94 -3.74 -24.40
CA PRO A 342 6.42 -4.96 -25.00
C PRO A 342 7.06 -4.67 -26.37
N LEU A 343 8.24 -5.22 -26.62
CA LEU A 343 8.88 -5.06 -27.92
C LEU A 343 8.10 -5.83 -28.99
N SER A 344 7.57 -5.10 -29.95
CA SER A 344 6.87 -5.65 -31.12
C SER A 344 7.86 -5.85 -32.30
N ILE A 345 9.08 -6.29 -32.06
CA ILE A 345 10.03 -6.54 -33.15
C ILE A 345 9.75 -7.94 -33.68
N PRO A 346 9.33 -8.09 -34.97
CA PRO A 346 9.32 -9.39 -35.62
C PRO A 346 10.78 -9.84 -35.76
N SER A 347 11.26 -10.64 -34.83
CA SER A 347 12.55 -11.28 -34.97
C SER A 347 12.41 -12.44 -35.94
N LEU A 348 13.26 -12.52 -36.93
CA LEU A 348 13.33 -13.65 -37.90
C LEU A 348 13.57 -15.02 -37.22
N PHE A 349 13.84 -15.04 -35.92
CA PHE A 349 14.12 -16.24 -35.12
C PHE A 349 13.10 -16.52 -34.00
N SER A 350 11.96 -15.81 -33.92
CA SER A 350 11.07 -15.79 -32.74
C SER A 350 9.78 -16.61 -32.83
N ASP A 351 9.62 -17.52 -33.80
CA ASP A 351 8.41 -18.38 -33.92
C ASP A 351 7.98 -19.03 -32.59
N LYS A 352 8.95 -19.43 -31.77
CA LYS A 352 8.70 -20.11 -30.49
C LYS A 352 8.20 -19.15 -29.41
N GLU A 353 8.77 -17.95 -29.31
CA GLU A 353 8.36 -16.92 -28.34
C GLU A 353 7.02 -16.30 -28.71
N GLU A 354 6.79 -16.08 -29.98
CA GLU A 354 5.49 -15.59 -30.47
C GLU A 354 4.36 -16.59 -30.22
N LYS A 355 4.61 -17.90 -30.44
CA LYS A 355 3.67 -18.96 -30.07
C LYS A 355 3.38 -18.98 -28.57
N ARG A 356 4.39 -18.82 -27.71
CA ARG A 356 4.23 -18.72 -26.25
C ARG A 356 3.43 -17.49 -25.85
N ALA A 357 3.71 -16.32 -26.45
CA ALA A 357 2.98 -15.09 -26.19
C ALA A 357 1.50 -15.18 -26.61
N ARG A 358 1.20 -15.83 -27.75
CA ARG A 358 -0.17 -16.10 -28.18
C ARG A 358 -0.90 -17.05 -27.24
N ALA A 359 -0.23 -18.14 -26.84
CA ALA A 359 -0.79 -19.08 -25.88
C ALA A 359 -1.05 -18.44 -24.50
N ALA A 360 -0.14 -17.60 -24.01
CA ALA A 360 -0.31 -16.88 -22.76
C ALA A 360 -1.52 -15.91 -22.81
N ARG A 361 -1.66 -15.14 -23.90
CA ARG A 361 -2.83 -14.25 -24.09
C ARG A 361 -4.14 -15.01 -24.22
N ALA A 362 -4.17 -16.14 -24.92
CA ALA A 362 -5.35 -16.99 -25.01
C ALA A 362 -5.75 -17.54 -23.62
N MET A 363 -4.78 -17.99 -22.82
CA MET A 363 -5.00 -18.43 -21.45
C MET A 363 -5.56 -17.29 -20.58
N ASP A 364 -4.97 -16.09 -20.63
CA ASP A 364 -5.46 -14.92 -19.90
C ASP A 364 -6.91 -14.59 -20.26
N SER A 365 -7.28 -14.65 -21.55
CA SER A 365 -8.65 -14.42 -22.01
C SER A 365 -9.65 -15.45 -21.47
N ILE A 366 -9.27 -16.72 -21.44
CA ILE A 366 -10.09 -17.80 -20.84
C ILE A 366 -10.25 -17.57 -19.33
N GLN A 367 -9.17 -17.25 -18.62
CA GLN A 367 -9.21 -17.00 -17.18
C GLN A 367 -10.01 -15.74 -16.83
N GLN A 368 -9.98 -14.71 -17.66
CA GLN A 368 -10.78 -13.50 -17.47
C GLN A 368 -12.27 -13.80 -17.62
N LYS A 369 -12.65 -14.63 -18.61
CA LYS A 369 -14.05 -14.95 -18.91
C LYS A 369 -14.66 -15.98 -17.96
N TYR A 370 -13.88 -16.98 -17.55
CA TYR A 370 -14.38 -18.15 -16.82
C TYR A 370 -13.78 -18.31 -15.41
N GLY A 371 -12.95 -17.34 -14.99
CA GLY A 371 -12.25 -17.36 -13.70
C GLY A 371 -10.92 -18.12 -13.76
N ARG A 372 -10.02 -17.78 -12.81
CA ARG A 372 -8.66 -18.33 -12.75
C ARG A 372 -8.58 -19.85 -12.63
N LYS A 373 -9.64 -20.50 -12.16
CA LYS A 373 -9.71 -21.95 -11.98
C LYS A 373 -10.02 -22.71 -13.27
N ALA A 374 -10.55 -22.06 -14.30
CA ALA A 374 -10.99 -22.69 -15.54
C ALA A 374 -9.85 -23.30 -16.36
N LEU A 375 -8.66 -22.68 -16.33
CA LEU A 375 -7.47 -23.19 -16.99
C LEU A 375 -6.23 -22.85 -16.15
N ARG A 376 -5.44 -23.87 -15.81
CA ARG A 376 -4.23 -23.74 -14.99
C ARG A 376 -3.05 -24.48 -15.62
N LYS A 377 -1.85 -23.95 -15.43
CA LYS A 377 -0.61 -24.66 -15.73
C LYS A 377 -0.37 -25.77 -14.69
N GLY A 378 0.35 -26.85 -15.08
CA GLY A 378 0.52 -28.04 -14.24
C GLY A 378 1.11 -27.75 -12.86
N PHE A 379 1.97 -26.75 -12.70
CA PHE A 379 2.55 -26.39 -11.40
C PHE A 379 1.54 -25.76 -10.41
N TRP A 380 0.35 -25.36 -10.87
CA TRP A 380 -0.77 -24.93 -10.01
C TRP A 380 -1.54 -26.10 -9.37
N LEU A 381 -1.32 -27.32 -9.84
CA LEU A 381 -1.99 -28.50 -9.32
C LEU A 381 -1.20 -29.03 -8.12
N GLU A 382 -1.86 -29.18 -6.97
CA GLU A 382 -1.30 -29.95 -5.85
C GLU A 382 -1.24 -31.42 -6.27
N LYS A 383 -0.10 -32.08 -6.06
CA LYS A 383 0.02 -33.52 -6.21
C LYS A 383 -0.55 -34.23 -4.99
#